data_d15270306b641b30c6f2d829fe822eed
#
_entry.id   d15270306b641b30c6f2d829fe822eed
#
_cell.length_a   1.000
_cell.length_b   1.000
_cell.length_c   1.000
_cell.angle_alpha   90.00
_cell.angle_beta   90.00
_cell.angle_gamma   90.00
#
_symmetry.space_group_name_H-M   'P 1'
#
loop_
_entity.id
_entity.type
_entity.pdbx_description
1 polymer ?
#
loop_
_entity_poly.entity_id
_entity_poly.type
_entity_poly.pdbx_seq_one_letter_code
_entity_poly.pdbx_strand_id
1 'polypeptide(L)'
;TSLRDLELLEFCLLKSVYRMMQPYSIRFLKVDGQGIPLKSTEFDERRHRVLYEDIWVGEEVQDVLQLMQDADIQEYVLRKDEFFINCFNVLHDGHSDTLLFITTKKPLSKQESYMVSGILQIYSNFNHLLCDSQTDQLTGLANRKTFEDAIKNIFKIKYIDDDDFPDDHRAKSE
;
A
#
# COMPACT_ATOMS: atom_id res chain seq x y z
N THR A 1 -21.06 4.05 5.09
CA THR A 1 -20.87 3.03 4.04
C THR A 1 -19.62 3.29 3.22
N SER A 2 -19.41 4.53 2.76
CA SER A 2 -18.20 4.86 1.99
C SER A 2 -16.93 4.69 2.81
N LEU A 3 -16.94 5.05 4.10
CA LEU A 3 -15.79 4.85 4.99
C LEU A 3 -15.45 3.37 5.15
N ARG A 4 -16.47 2.53 5.29
CA ARG A 4 -16.30 1.09 5.40
C ARG A 4 -15.71 0.51 4.11
N ASP A 5 -16.19 0.98 2.96
CA ASP A 5 -15.69 0.52 1.67
C ASP A 5 -14.23 0.92 1.48
N LEU A 6 -13.84 2.12 1.91
CA LEU A 6 -12.45 2.56 1.87
C LEU A 6 -11.56 1.69 2.76
N GLU A 7 -12.02 1.36 3.96
CA GLU A 7 -11.27 0.47 4.85
C GLU A 7 -11.11 -0.92 4.25
N LEU A 8 -12.12 -1.42 3.55
CA LEU A 8 -12.03 -2.70 2.86
C LEU A 8 -11.03 -2.66 1.71
N LEU A 9 -10.97 -1.55 0.97
CA LEU A 9 -9.98 -1.38 -0.08
C LEU A 9 -8.57 -1.33 0.48
N GLU A 10 -8.36 -0.60 1.58
CA GLU A 10 -7.07 -0.57 2.28
C GLU A 10 -6.64 -1.97 2.67
N PHE A 11 -7.53 -2.70 3.32
CA PHE A 11 -7.26 -4.07 3.75
C PHE A 11 -6.91 -4.96 2.56
N CYS A 12 -7.69 -4.87 1.49
CA CYS A 12 -7.47 -5.63 0.28
C CYS A 12 -6.08 -5.35 -0.32
N LEU A 13 -5.69 -4.08 -0.37
CA LEU A 13 -4.39 -3.67 -0.89
C LEU A 13 -3.26 -4.24 -0.02
N LEU A 14 -3.33 -4.02 1.29
CA LEU A 14 -2.31 -4.47 2.22
C LEU A 14 -2.13 -5.99 2.15
N LYS A 15 -3.23 -6.72 2.17
CA LYS A 15 -3.23 -8.17 2.10
C LYS A 15 -2.66 -8.68 0.78
N SER A 16 -3.07 -8.08 -0.33
CA SER A 16 -2.63 -8.51 -1.66
C SER A 16 -1.14 -8.27 -1.85
N VAL A 17 -0.66 -7.08 -1.51
CA VAL A 17 0.76 -6.76 -1.61
C VAL A 17 1.58 -7.65 -0.66
N TYR A 18 1.10 -7.83 0.56
CA TYR A 18 1.78 -8.70 1.52
C TYR A 18 1.95 -10.12 0.99
N ARG A 19 0.89 -10.69 0.47
CA ARG A 19 0.93 -12.09 -0.04
C ARG A 19 1.84 -12.25 -1.25
N MET A 20 1.95 -11.24 -2.07
CA MET A 20 2.71 -11.32 -3.31
C MET A 20 4.18 -10.96 -3.13
N MET A 21 4.50 -10.01 -2.26
CA MET A 21 5.87 -9.57 -2.02
C MET A 21 6.51 -10.20 -0.78
N GLN A 22 5.69 -10.64 0.15
CA GLN A 22 6.13 -11.19 1.45
C GLN A 22 7.15 -10.28 2.14
N PRO A 23 6.81 -9.00 2.35
CA PRO A 23 7.70 -8.09 3.03
C PRO A 23 7.79 -8.43 4.51
N TYR A 24 8.75 -7.84 5.21
CA TYR A 24 8.82 -7.95 6.66
C TYR A 24 7.58 -7.34 7.33
N SER A 25 7.15 -6.17 6.87
CA SER A 25 5.90 -5.55 7.30
C SER A 25 5.36 -4.64 6.22
N ILE A 26 4.06 -4.38 6.30
CA ILE A 26 3.37 -3.44 5.42
C ILE A 26 2.29 -2.71 6.21
N ARG A 27 2.23 -1.39 6.06
CA ARG A 27 1.20 -0.61 6.74
C ARG A 27 0.88 0.68 5.99
N PHE A 28 -0.35 1.14 6.19
CA PHE A 28 -0.75 2.50 5.87
C PHE A 28 -0.57 3.39 7.09
N LEU A 29 -0.09 4.60 6.85
CA LEU A 29 -0.02 5.63 7.86
C LEU A 29 -0.72 6.87 7.33
N LYS A 30 -1.68 7.36 8.10
CA LYS A 30 -2.36 8.62 7.81
C LYS A 30 -1.83 9.68 8.76
N VAL A 31 -1.40 10.81 8.20
CA VAL A 31 -0.86 11.93 8.98
C VAL A 31 -1.64 13.20 8.63
N ASP A 32 -1.67 14.15 9.56
CA ASP A 32 -2.27 15.46 9.28
C ASP A 32 -1.31 16.35 8.48
N GLY A 33 -1.73 17.60 8.21
CA GLY A 33 -0.92 18.51 7.43
C GLY A 33 0.40 18.93 8.07
N GLN A 34 0.60 18.59 9.34
CA GLN A 34 1.83 18.86 10.07
C GLN A 34 2.70 17.59 10.27
N GLY A 35 2.26 16.48 9.69
CA GLY A 35 2.98 15.22 9.81
C GLY A 35 2.68 14.45 11.08
N ILE A 36 1.65 14.84 11.84
CA ILE A 36 1.27 14.14 13.06
C ILE A 36 0.44 12.92 12.70
N PRO A 37 0.83 11.72 13.18
CA PRO A 37 0.10 10.51 12.87
C PRO A 37 -1.32 10.54 13.41
N LEU A 38 -2.28 10.18 12.55
CA LEU A 38 -3.70 10.10 12.89
C LEU A 38 -4.17 8.66 12.99
N LYS A 39 -3.68 7.79 12.12
CA LYS A 39 -4.13 6.41 12.03
C LYS A 39 -3.04 5.55 11.40
N SER A 40 -2.84 4.36 11.93
CA SER A 40 -1.96 3.36 11.32
C SER A 40 -2.72 2.05 11.18
N THR A 41 -2.68 1.47 9.99
CA THR A 41 -3.28 0.17 9.70
C THR A 41 -2.20 -0.76 9.15
N GLU A 42 -2.00 -1.87 9.82
CA GLU A 42 -1.00 -2.87 9.42
C GLU A 42 -1.69 -4.18 9.08
N PHE A 43 -1.14 -4.90 8.10
CA PHE A 43 -1.56 -6.27 7.82
C PHE A 43 -0.62 -7.24 8.54
N ASP A 44 -1.21 -8.19 9.26
CA ASP A 44 -0.50 -9.25 9.96
C ASP A 44 -1.18 -10.57 9.62
N GLU A 45 -0.39 -11.59 9.28
CA GLU A 45 -0.95 -12.88 8.85
C GLU A 45 -1.84 -13.54 9.90
N ARG A 46 -1.52 -13.37 11.17
CA ARG A 46 -2.28 -13.98 12.26
C ARG A 46 -3.50 -13.20 12.64
N ARG A 47 -3.35 -11.86 12.71
CA ARG A 47 -4.41 -10.95 13.17
C ARG A 47 -5.15 -10.29 12.02
N HIS A 48 -4.68 -10.49 10.79
CA HIS A 48 -5.17 -9.86 9.57
C HIS A 48 -4.96 -8.35 9.60
N ARG A 49 -5.95 -7.59 10.01
CA ARG A 49 -5.83 -6.14 10.08
C ARG A 49 -5.58 -5.71 11.52
N VAL A 50 -4.54 -4.94 11.73
CA VAL A 50 -4.24 -4.36 13.03
C VAL A 50 -4.31 -2.84 12.91
N LEU A 51 -5.20 -2.25 13.69
CA LEU A 51 -5.38 -0.81 13.76
C LEU A 51 -4.70 -0.30 15.03
N TYR A 52 -3.82 0.66 14.87
CA TYR A 52 -3.12 1.28 15.99
C TYR A 52 -3.72 2.66 16.27
N GLU A 53 -4.14 2.89 17.52
CA GLU A 53 -4.62 4.18 17.98
C GLU A 53 -3.48 5.01 18.56
N ASP A 54 -2.64 4.38 19.37
CA ASP A 54 -1.43 5.01 19.88
C ASP A 54 -0.30 4.78 18.88
N ILE A 55 -0.05 5.79 18.06
CA ILE A 55 0.91 5.69 16.97
C ILE A 55 2.19 6.40 17.37
N TRP A 56 3.26 5.61 17.53
CA TRP A 56 4.59 6.15 17.72
C TRP A 56 5.38 6.00 16.43
N VAL A 57 6.01 7.08 16.02
CA VAL A 57 6.83 7.11 14.82
C VAL A 57 8.21 7.57 15.22
N GLY A 58 9.23 6.80 14.87
CA GLY A 58 10.62 7.15 15.17
C GLY A 58 11.04 8.44 14.49
N GLU A 59 12.05 9.09 15.05
CA GLU A 59 12.55 10.37 14.52
C GLU A 59 12.93 10.26 13.03
N GLU A 60 13.55 9.16 12.64
CA GLU A 60 13.96 8.96 11.25
C GLU A 60 12.76 8.94 10.31
N VAL A 61 11.66 8.32 10.74
CA VAL A 61 10.43 8.29 9.93
C VAL A 61 9.79 9.67 9.90
N GLN A 62 9.84 10.41 11.01
CA GLN A 62 9.34 11.80 11.03
C GLN A 62 10.10 12.68 10.06
N ASP A 63 11.42 12.53 9.98
CA ASP A 63 12.23 13.27 9.03
C ASP A 63 11.85 12.95 7.59
N VAL A 64 11.59 11.66 7.31
CA VAL A 64 11.14 11.23 5.98
C VAL A 64 9.76 11.82 5.65
N LEU A 65 8.85 11.81 6.61
CA LEU A 65 7.51 12.38 6.42
C LEU A 65 7.62 13.87 6.07
N GLN A 66 8.43 14.61 6.81
CA GLN A 66 8.64 16.03 6.56
C GLN A 66 9.23 16.26 5.17
N LEU A 67 10.24 15.47 4.80
CA LEU A 67 10.88 15.56 3.50
C LEU A 67 9.89 15.29 2.36
N MET A 68 9.07 14.27 2.50
CA MET A 68 8.10 13.90 1.47
C MET A 68 7.00 14.97 1.31
N GLN A 69 6.56 15.55 2.40
CA GLN A 69 5.57 16.64 2.35
C GLN A 69 6.14 17.89 1.70
N ASP A 70 7.36 18.29 2.08
CA ASP A 70 7.96 19.54 1.61
C ASP A 70 8.38 19.49 0.15
N ALA A 71 8.86 18.35 -0.32
CA ALA A 71 9.45 18.22 -1.66
C ALA A 71 8.54 17.54 -2.68
N ASP A 72 7.31 17.23 -2.30
CA ASP A 72 6.36 16.51 -3.17
C ASP A 72 6.95 15.22 -3.75
N ILE A 73 7.65 14.48 -2.91
CA ILE A 73 8.30 13.23 -3.29
C ILE A 73 7.28 12.10 -3.22
N GLN A 74 7.23 11.27 -4.28
CA GLN A 74 6.28 10.16 -4.37
C GLN A 74 6.78 8.88 -3.72
N GLU A 75 8.10 8.70 -3.68
CA GLU A 75 8.72 7.50 -3.15
C GLU A 75 10.03 7.86 -2.46
N TYR A 76 10.28 7.27 -1.31
CA TYR A 76 11.52 7.45 -0.57
C TYR A 76 11.91 6.16 0.12
N VAL A 77 13.20 5.83 0.13
CA VAL A 77 13.72 4.64 0.79
C VAL A 77 14.62 5.05 1.94
N LEU A 78 14.27 4.62 3.14
CA LEU A 78 15.07 4.82 4.34
C LEU A 78 15.71 3.50 4.73
N ARG A 79 17.01 3.50 4.94
CA ARG A 79 17.71 2.32 5.45
C ARG A 79 17.84 2.44 6.96
N LYS A 80 17.37 1.41 7.67
CA LYS A 80 17.48 1.31 9.13
C LYS A 80 17.93 -0.08 9.52
N ASP A 81 19.11 -0.18 10.12
CA ASP A 81 19.74 -1.45 10.49
C ASP A 81 19.87 -2.36 9.26
N GLU A 82 19.27 -3.55 9.31
CA GLU A 82 19.31 -4.49 8.20
C GLU A 82 18.09 -4.36 7.26
N PHE A 83 17.24 -3.36 7.50
CA PHE A 83 15.99 -3.21 6.77
C PHE A 83 15.99 -1.98 5.88
N PHE A 84 15.17 -2.06 4.84
CA PHE A 84 14.82 -0.94 3.99
C PHE A 84 13.35 -0.61 4.23
N ILE A 85 13.08 0.63 4.61
CA ILE A 85 11.72 1.12 4.77
C ILE A 85 11.38 1.90 3.51
N ASN A 86 10.49 1.32 2.70
CA ASN A 86 10.09 1.92 1.43
C ASN A 86 8.80 2.70 1.67
N CYS A 87 8.88 4.02 1.50
CA CYS A 87 7.78 4.94 1.77
C CYS A 87 7.19 5.41 0.45
N PHE A 88 5.89 5.27 0.30
CA PHE A 88 5.17 5.70 -0.90
C PHE A 88 4.09 6.69 -0.49
N ASN A 89 4.00 7.78 -1.22
CA ASN A 89 2.89 8.73 -1.08
C ASN A 89 1.68 8.16 -1.82
N VAL A 90 0.55 8.03 -1.12
CA VAL A 90 -0.64 7.40 -1.68
C VAL A 90 -1.69 8.41 -2.05
N LEU A 91 -2.11 9.22 -1.07
CA LEU A 91 -3.19 10.18 -1.21
C LEU A 91 -2.85 11.45 -0.46
N HIS A 92 -3.25 12.56 -1.04
CA HIS A 92 -3.23 13.87 -0.40
C HIS A 92 -4.61 14.50 -0.57
N ASP A 93 -5.31 14.76 0.53
CA ASP A 93 -6.68 15.29 0.47
C ASP A 93 -6.78 16.75 0.91
N GLY A 94 -5.66 17.45 1.03
CA GLY A 94 -5.61 18.84 1.46
C GLY A 94 -5.52 19.02 2.97
N HIS A 95 -5.93 18.03 3.75
CA HIS A 95 -5.90 18.06 5.22
C HIS A 95 -5.03 16.97 5.79
N SER A 96 -4.88 15.89 5.07
CA SER A 96 -4.09 14.74 5.51
C SER A 96 -3.40 14.06 4.34
N ASP A 97 -2.34 13.36 4.67
CA ASP A 97 -1.59 12.53 3.73
C ASP A 97 -1.68 11.07 4.16
N THR A 98 -1.86 10.19 3.20
CA THR A 98 -1.81 8.75 3.42
C THR A 98 -0.55 8.21 2.74
N LEU A 99 0.25 7.48 3.52
CA LEU A 99 1.49 6.90 3.07
C LEU A 99 1.46 5.39 3.25
N LEU A 100 2.16 4.69 2.37
CA LEU A 100 2.35 3.25 2.49
C LEU A 100 3.81 2.98 2.84
N PHE A 101 4.03 2.21 3.90
CA PHE A 101 5.35 1.76 4.32
C PHE A 101 5.47 0.26 4.08
N ILE A 102 6.46 -0.11 3.28
CA ILE A 102 6.81 -1.52 3.04
C ILE A 102 8.24 -1.72 3.55
N THR A 103 8.38 -2.54 4.60
CA THR A 103 9.68 -2.84 5.17
C THR A 103 10.19 -4.16 4.59
N THR A 104 11.39 -4.13 4.02
CA THR A 104 12.00 -5.27 3.35
C THR A 104 13.43 -5.46 3.80
N LYS A 105 13.95 -6.66 3.66
CA LYS A 105 15.37 -6.95 3.94
C LYS A 105 16.28 -6.63 2.77
N LYS A 106 15.72 -6.58 1.57
CA LYS A 106 16.44 -6.20 0.34
C LYS A 106 15.78 -4.99 -0.29
N PRO A 107 16.53 -4.16 -1.00
CA PRO A 107 15.92 -3.04 -1.72
C PRO A 107 14.90 -3.56 -2.73
N LEU A 108 13.84 -2.81 -2.93
CA LEU A 108 12.88 -3.12 -4.00
C LEU A 108 13.56 -2.95 -5.35
N SER A 109 13.31 -3.88 -6.26
CA SER A 109 13.72 -3.72 -7.65
C SER A 109 12.89 -2.60 -8.31
N LYS A 110 13.36 -2.13 -9.47
CA LYS A 110 12.60 -1.14 -10.24
C LYS A 110 11.21 -1.67 -10.62
N GLN A 111 11.14 -2.94 -10.99
CA GLN A 111 9.87 -3.58 -11.33
C GLN A 111 8.94 -3.62 -10.14
N GLU A 112 9.44 -3.96 -8.97
CA GLU A 112 8.65 -3.97 -7.75
C GLU A 112 8.15 -2.57 -7.40
N SER A 113 8.99 -1.55 -7.49
CA SER A 113 8.58 -0.16 -7.25
C SER A 113 7.52 0.28 -8.24
N TYR A 114 7.67 -0.01 -9.52
CA TYR A 114 6.67 0.33 -10.52
C TYR A 114 5.35 -0.40 -10.28
N MET A 115 5.42 -1.66 -9.87
CA MET A 115 4.25 -2.45 -9.56
C MET A 115 3.48 -1.85 -8.38
N VAL A 116 4.19 -1.51 -7.31
CA VAL A 116 3.58 -0.86 -6.15
C VAL A 116 2.96 0.48 -6.55
N SER A 117 3.69 1.29 -7.31
CA SER A 117 3.18 2.58 -7.78
C SER A 117 1.92 2.42 -8.62
N GLY A 118 1.87 1.41 -9.48
CA GLY A 118 0.69 1.10 -10.28
C GLY A 118 -0.50 0.70 -9.43
N ILE A 119 -0.28 -0.14 -8.42
CA ILE A 119 -1.32 -0.55 -7.49
C ILE A 119 -1.85 0.66 -6.72
N LEU A 120 -0.96 1.53 -6.25
CA LEU A 120 -1.35 2.72 -5.51
C LEU A 120 -2.13 3.71 -6.39
N GLN A 121 -1.78 3.81 -7.66
CA GLN A 121 -2.54 4.63 -8.60
C GLN A 121 -3.97 4.09 -8.77
N ILE A 122 -4.11 2.78 -8.88
CA ILE A 122 -5.43 2.14 -8.95
C ILE A 122 -6.21 2.39 -7.67
N TYR A 123 -5.55 2.23 -6.52
CA TYR A 123 -6.17 2.50 -5.22
C TYR A 123 -6.65 3.95 -5.15
N SER A 124 -5.83 4.90 -5.55
CA SER A 124 -6.19 6.31 -5.56
C SER A 124 -7.41 6.58 -6.43
N ASN A 125 -7.47 5.97 -7.61
CA ASN A 125 -8.60 6.12 -8.52
C ASN A 125 -9.89 5.58 -7.89
N PHE A 126 -9.85 4.39 -7.28
CA PHE A 126 -11.02 3.82 -6.60
C PHE A 126 -11.43 4.64 -5.39
N ASN A 127 -10.46 5.17 -4.66
CA ASN A 127 -10.71 6.04 -3.52
C ASN A 127 -11.51 7.28 -3.96
N HIS A 128 -11.09 7.91 -5.04
CA HIS A 128 -11.82 9.07 -5.59
C HIS A 128 -13.23 8.70 -6.03
N LEU A 129 -13.40 7.56 -6.68
CA LEU A 129 -14.72 7.11 -7.12
C LEU A 129 -15.65 6.89 -5.92
N LEU A 130 -15.15 6.29 -4.85
CA LEU A 130 -15.95 6.02 -3.65
C LEU A 130 -16.28 7.31 -2.89
N CYS A 131 -15.37 8.27 -2.89
CA CYS A 131 -15.63 9.57 -2.24
C CYS A 131 -16.61 10.41 -3.03
N ASP A 132 -16.54 10.37 -4.36
CA ASP A 132 -17.40 11.18 -5.22
C ASP A 132 -18.79 10.60 -5.39
N SER A 133 -18.90 9.25 -5.35
CA SER A 133 -20.19 8.61 -5.54
C SER A 133 -20.85 8.37 -4.20
N GLN A 134 -21.95 9.02 -3.96
CA GLN A 134 -22.87 8.66 -2.88
C GLN A 134 -23.74 7.46 -3.30
N THR A 135 -23.18 6.58 -4.12
CA THR A 135 -23.92 5.51 -4.74
C THR A 135 -24.11 4.33 -3.81
N ASP A 136 -24.99 3.45 -4.25
CA ASP A 136 -25.48 2.35 -3.47
C ASP A 136 -24.40 1.31 -3.12
N GLN A 137 -24.77 0.43 -2.21
CA GLN A 137 -23.86 -0.59 -1.67
C GLN A 137 -23.41 -1.60 -2.73
N LEU A 138 -24.23 -1.82 -3.77
CA LEU A 138 -23.90 -2.75 -4.84
C LEU A 138 -22.70 -2.27 -5.65
N THR A 139 -22.62 -0.95 -5.89
CA THR A 139 -21.50 -0.35 -6.61
C THR A 139 -20.20 -0.51 -5.82
N GLY A 140 -20.24 -0.32 -4.50
CA GLY A 140 -19.07 -0.51 -3.65
C GLY A 140 -18.53 -1.94 -3.69
N LEU A 141 -19.41 -2.94 -3.67
CA LEU A 141 -19.02 -4.35 -3.74
C LEU A 141 -18.40 -4.70 -5.08
N ALA A 142 -19.01 -4.24 -6.18
CA ALA A 142 -18.49 -4.44 -7.53
C ALA A 142 -17.11 -3.78 -7.70
N ASN A 143 -16.94 -2.58 -7.13
CA ASN A 143 -15.67 -1.87 -7.20
C ASN A 143 -14.56 -2.61 -6.45
N ARG A 144 -14.86 -3.20 -5.30
CA ARG A 144 -13.87 -3.98 -4.56
C ARG A 144 -13.35 -5.17 -5.36
N LYS A 145 -14.26 -5.92 -5.98
CA LYS A 145 -13.87 -7.06 -6.81
C LYS A 145 -13.04 -6.61 -8.01
N THR A 146 -13.46 -5.55 -8.67
CA THR A 146 -12.72 -4.97 -9.78
C THR A 146 -11.32 -4.52 -9.35
N PHE A 147 -11.22 -3.94 -8.17
CA PHE A 147 -9.93 -3.53 -7.59
C PHE A 147 -9.02 -4.74 -7.36
N GLU A 148 -9.53 -5.80 -6.75
CA GLU A 148 -8.76 -7.03 -6.54
C GLU A 148 -8.27 -7.63 -7.85
N ASP A 149 -9.14 -7.67 -8.85
CA ASP A 149 -8.79 -8.19 -10.17
C ASP A 149 -7.71 -7.33 -10.84
N ALA A 150 -7.80 -6.02 -10.68
CA ALA A 150 -6.80 -5.10 -11.22
C ALA A 150 -5.43 -5.31 -10.58
N ILE A 151 -5.38 -5.50 -9.27
CA ILE A 151 -4.13 -5.81 -8.56
C ILE A 151 -3.54 -7.11 -9.08
N LYS A 152 -4.36 -8.14 -9.19
CA LYS A 152 -3.92 -9.44 -9.69
C LYS A 152 -3.36 -9.34 -11.11
N ASN A 153 -3.97 -8.53 -11.95
CA ASN A 153 -3.50 -8.32 -13.32
C ASN A 153 -2.13 -7.65 -13.36
N ILE A 154 -1.88 -6.69 -12.50
CA ILE A 154 -0.55 -6.05 -12.40
C ILE A 154 0.52 -7.08 -12.05
N PHE A 155 0.24 -7.95 -11.09
CA PHE A 155 1.17 -9.00 -10.73
C PHE A 155 1.38 -10.02 -11.85
N LYS A 156 0.33 -10.36 -12.58
CA LYS A 156 0.44 -11.26 -13.74
C LYS A 156 1.34 -10.68 -14.83
N ILE A 157 1.22 -9.40 -15.11
CA ILE A 157 2.07 -8.71 -16.07
C ILE A 157 3.53 -8.81 -15.64
N LYS A 158 3.82 -8.55 -14.37
CA LYS A 158 5.17 -8.71 -13.82
C LYS A 158 5.70 -10.12 -14.05
N TYR A 159 4.89 -11.11 -13.78
CA TYR A 159 5.30 -12.51 -13.88
C TYR A 159 5.46 -12.98 -15.32
N ILE A 160 4.76 -12.38 -16.24
CA ILE A 160 4.94 -12.67 -17.66
C ILE A 160 6.28 -12.12 -18.16
N ASP A 161 6.65 -10.93 -17.67
CA ASP A 161 7.93 -10.31 -18.02
C ASP A 161 9.11 -10.96 -17.32
N ASP A 162 8.87 -11.66 -16.23
CA ASP A 162 9.88 -12.38 -15.45
C ASP A 162 9.82 -13.86 -15.85
N ASP A 163 10.69 -14.23 -16.75
CA ASP A 163 10.72 -15.57 -17.33
C ASP A 163 10.85 -16.69 -16.29
N ASP A 164 11.49 -16.39 -15.19
CA ASP A 164 11.73 -17.40 -14.16
C ASP A 164 10.50 -17.72 -13.32
N PHE A 165 9.56 -16.79 -13.22
CA PHE A 165 8.46 -16.95 -12.28
C PHE A 165 7.46 -18.04 -12.64
N PRO A 166 6.93 -18.09 -13.87
CA PRO A 166 5.93 -19.11 -14.21
C PRO A 166 6.50 -20.54 -14.18
N ASP A 167 7.74 -20.68 -14.55
CA ASP A 167 8.39 -21.99 -14.61
C ASP A 167 8.69 -22.54 -13.21
N ASP A 168 9.18 -21.69 -12.32
CA ASP A 168 9.43 -22.09 -10.95
C ASP A 168 8.16 -22.55 -10.24
N HIS A 169 7.06 -21.87 -10.50
CA HIS A 169 5.80 -22.24 -9.87
C HIS A 169 5.27 -23.56 -10.35
N ARG A 170 5.41 -23.82 -11.63
CA ARG A 170 4.97 -25.11 -12.17
C ARG A 170 5.82 -26.25 -11.67
N ALA A 171 7.10 -26.05 -11.60
CA ALA A 171 8.01 -27.07 -11.09
C ALA A 171 7.75 -27.41 -9.62
N LYS A 172 7.35 -26.41 -8.84
CA LYS A 172 7.07 -26.62 -7.41
C LYS A 172 5.72 -27.23 -7.13
N SER A 173 4.77 -27.06 -8.01
CA SER A 173 3.43 -27.61 -7.82
C SER A 173 3.36 -29.09 -8.21
N GLU A 174 4.33 -29.58 -8.90
CA GLU A 174 4.45 -30.98 -9.28
C GLU A 174 5.22 -31.78 -8.23
#